data_52e6183833a9a12f7b0121d8e486c0f9
#
_entry.id   52e6183833a9a12f7b0121d8e486c0f9
#
_cell.length_a   1.000
_cell.length_b   1.000
_cell.length_c   1.000
_cell.angle_alpha   90.00
_cell.angle_beta   90.00
_cell.angle_gamma   90.00
#
_symmetry.space_group_name_H-M   'P 1'
#
loop_
_entity.id
_entity.type
_entity.pdbx_description
1 polymer ?
#
loop_
_entity_poly.entity_id
_entity_poly.type
_entity_poly.pdbx_seq_one_letter_code
_entity_poly.pdbx_strand_id
1 'polypeptide(L)'
;MRPESRAKDLPSASLPASLSVLALRFKIFYAKHIKAENMLSEQIIKELQKILGKDNVLTSKAERICYSYDATQQSFLPEVVLQPGSTEEIALVMKLANRERIPVFPRGAGSGFTGGSLPTKGGIVLCTEQMDQILEIDEENLVATVEPGVVTERFQKAVEKVGLFYPPDPASLKFSTLGGNVAECAGGPRCVKYGVTKDFIIGLEVVTPTGDIITTGGPTMKGVVGYDLTKLLCGSEGTLGIITRIVIKLLPLPEAKKTMLVLFDSIDGAAQAVSAITRNKIVPTTLEFMDGRTIECVRQATDLDLPETAQAVLIIEVDGDREFLDKQANRIAEIIKPLGVVETRIATTPEESEALWQIRRSVSASLRKVNPDKFNEDICVPRSKVPEMIRKVDAISDKYQIPIVNFGHAGDGNIHVNIMVNRKVSGDIMKAEGAIKDVFKAALELGGTMSGEHGVGIAKAPYIPLEITPVAAEYMKAIKKALDPNNILNPGKIFLDSPEN
;
A
#
# COMPACT_ATOMS: atom_id res chain seq x y z
N MET A 1 39.50 -2.62 -59.37
CA MET A 1 39.69 -1.46 -58.50
C MET A 1 38.39 -1.20 -57.74
N ARG A 2 38.41 -1.46 -56.42
CA ARG A 2 37.29 -1.15 -55.49
C ARG A 2 37.65 0.14 -54.75
N PRO A 3 36.71 1.07 -54.48
CA PRO A 3 36.97 2.19 -53.57
C PRO A 3 36.58 1.79 -52.13
N GLU A 4 37.49 2.02 -51.21
CA GLU A 4 37.29 1.92 -49.76
C GLU A 4 36.37 3.05 -49.26
N SER A 5 35.31 2.72 -48.50
CA SER A 5 34.52 3.68 -47.78
C SER A 5 35.01 3.81 -46.34
N ARG A 6 35.48 5.00 -45.98
CA ARG A 6 35.87 5.40 -44.63
C ARG A 6 34.62 5.44 -43.71
N ALA A 7 34.64 4.62 -42.67
CA ALA A 7 33.77 4.80 -41.52
C ALA A 7 34.25 6.02 -40.73
N LYS A 8 33.35 6.98 -40.51
CA LYS A 8 33.58 8.12 -39.61
C LYS A 8 33.28 7.70 -38.17
N ASP A 9 34.26 7.88 -37.32
CA ASP A 9 34.14 7.73 -35.87
C ASP A 9 33.16 8.72 -35.30
N LEU A 10 32.11 8.20 -34.62
CA LEU A 10 31.22 8.96 -33.73
C LEU A 10 31.84 8.95 -32.31
N PRO A 11 31.89 10.06 -31.59
CA PRO A 11 32.47 10.11 -30.27
C PRO A 11 31.60 9.33 -29.28
N SER A 12 32.22 8.40 -28.54
CA SER A 12 31.63 7.70 -27.42
C SER A 12 31.29 8.70 -26.29
N ALA A 13 30.03 9.04 -26.15
CA ALA A 13 29.55 9.80 -24.99
C ALA A 13 29.64 8.92 -23.74
N SER A 14 30.61 9.19 -22.88
CA SER A 14 30.74 8.57 -21.57
C SER A 14 29.57 9.02 -20.69
N LEU A 15 28.72 8.08 -20.27
CA LEU A 15 27.65 8.29 -19.29
C LEU A 15 28.25 8.75 -17.94
N PRO A 16 27.63 9.72 -17.26
CA PRO A 16 28.11 10.16 -15.95
C PRO A 16 28.11 9.03 -14.93
N ALA A 17 29.17 8.94 -14.12
CA ALA A 17 29.45 7.86 -13.17
C ALA A 17 28.30 7.54 -12.19
N SER A 18 27.41 8.52 -11.91
CA SER A 18 26.24 8.34 -11.04
C SER A 18 25.14 7.46 -11.64
N LEU A 19 24.99 7.42 -12.98
CA LEU A 19 24.01 6.57 -13.67
C LEU A 19 24.48 5.11 -13.77
N SER A 20 25.81 4.87 -13.85
CA SER A 20 26.36 3.51 -13.89
C SER A 20 26.24 2.77 -12.55
N VAL A 21 26.28 3.50 -11.43
CA VAL A 21 26.19 2.90 -10.08
C VAL A 21 24.74 2.48 -9.76
N LEU A 22 23.71 3.25 -10.18
CA LEU A 22 22.32 2.86 -9.98
C LEU A 22 21.91 1.65 -10.86
N ALA A 23 22.26 1.69 -12.14
CA ALA A 23 21.99 0.57 -13.07
C ALA A 23 22.78 -0.70 -12.70
N LEU A 24 24.00 -0.55 -12.17
CA LEU A 24 24.80 -1.67 -11.68
C LEU A 24 24.24 -2.23 -10.36
N ARG A 25 23.72 -1.37 -9.47
CA ARG A 25 23.08 -1.79 -8.22
C ARG A 25 21.75 -2.53 -8.49
N PHE A 26 20.92 -2.08 -9.44
CA PHE A 26 19.70 -2.80 -9.83
C PHE A 26 20.01 -4.12 -10.56
N LYS A 27 20.96 -4.17 -11.49
CA LYS A 27 21.40 -5.44 -12.10
C LYS A 27 22.00 -6.42 -11.08
N ILE A 28 22.73 -5.92 -10.08
CA ILE A 28 23.26 -6.73 -8.99
C ILE A 28 22.13 -7.20 -8.07
N PHE A 29 21.12 -6.37 -7.83
CA PHE A 29 19.94 -6.72 -7.04
C PHE A 29 19.09 -7.82 -7.73
N TYR A 30 18.88 -7.74 -9.06
CA TYR A 30 18.09 -8.73 -9.82
C TYR A 30 18.87 -10.00 -10.21
N ALA A 31 20.18 -9.94 -10.39
CA ALA A 31 20.96 -11.06 -10.93
C ALA A 31 21.74 -11.89 -9.88
N LYS A 32 21.82 -11.49 -8.63
CA LYS A 32 22.65 -12.13 -7.60
C LYS A 32 21.93 -12.98 -6.55
N HIS A 33 20.60 -13.13 -6.60
CA HIS A 33 19.84 -13.78 -5.54
C HIS A 33 19.41 -15.22 -5.82
N ILE A 34 20.13 -15.93 -6.71
CA ILE A 34 20.22 -17.39 -6.65
C ILE A 34 21.60 -17.72 -6.06
N LYS A 35 21.85 -17.33 -4.83
CA LYS A 35 22.93 -17.90 -4.04
C LYS A 35 22.43 -19.14 -3.30
N ALA A 36 23.32 -20.14 -3.24
CA ALA A 36 23.15 -21.42 -2.57
C ALA A 36 22.30 -21.32 -1.30
N GLU A 37 21.41 -22.27 -1.13
CA GLU A 37 20.59 -22.50 0.06
C GLU A 37 21.49 -22.59 1.30
N ASN A 38 21.73 -21.49 2.00
CA ASN A 38 22.15 -21.54 3.38
C ASN A 38 20.89 -21.92 4.18
N MET A 39 20.57 -23.20 4.22
CA MET A 39 19.48 -23.70 5.06
C MET A 39 19.88 -23.53 6.53
N LEU A 40 18.92 -23.05 7.35
CA LEU A 40 19.09 -23.07 8.80
C LEU A 40 19.50 -24.47 9.25
N SER A 41 20.38 -24.55 10.24
CA SER A 41 20.85 -25.84 10.74
C SER A 41 19.69 -26.71 11.23
N GLU A 42 19.82 -28.02 11.10
CA GLU A 42 18.81 -28.96 11.64
C GLU A 42 18.52 -28.73 13.13
N GLN A 43 19.52 -28.28 13.89
CA GLN A 43 19.36 -27.97 15.30
C GLN A 43 18.40 -26.79 15.49
N ILE A 44 18.55 -25.71 14.73
CA ILE A 44 17.65 -24.54 14.76
C ILE A 44 16.23 -24.94 14.36
N ILE A 45 16.08 -25.73 13.29
CA ILE A 45 14.76 -26.24 12.87
C ILE A 45 14.12 -27.07 13.97
N LYS A 46 14.88 -27.94 14.65
CA LYS A 46 14.36 -28.72 15.80
C LYS A 46 13.97 -27.85 16.99
N GLU A 47 14.71 -26.77 17.27
CA GLU A 47 14.34 -25.80 18.31
C GLU A 47 13.04 -25.07 17.94
N LEU A 48 12.89 -24.61 16.69
CA LEU A 48 11.64 -24.00 16.20
C LEU A 48 10.46 -24.96 16.28
N GLN A 49 10.66 -26.24 15.93
CA GLN A 49 9.63 -27.28 16.05
C GLN A 49 9.23 -27.62 17.50
N LYS A 50 10.14 -27.43 18.47
CA LYS A 50 9.79 -27.54 19.89
C LYS A 50 8.94 -26.38 20.39
N ILE A 51 9.14 -25.18 19.81
CA ILE A 51 8.37 -23.98 20.19
C ILE A 51 6.96 -24.05 19.59
N LEU A 52 6.86 -24.32 18.28
CA LEU A 52 5.63 -24.15 17.50
C LEU A 52 4.88 -25.47 17.18
N GLY A 53 5.52 -26.63 17.41
CA GLY A 53 5.06 -27.91 16.83
C GLY A 53 5.56 -28.07 15.38
N LYS A 54 5.58 -29.33 14.90
CA LYS A 54 6.13 -29.65 13.56
C LYS A 54 5.31 -29.07 12.42
N ASP A 55 4.00 -29.06 12.56
CA ASP A 55 3.06 -28.66 11.50
C ASP A 55 3.11 -27.14 11.25
N ASN A 56 3.57 -26.36 12.20
CA ASN A 56 3.69 -24.90 12.13
C ASN A 56 5.10 -24.43 11.69
N VAL A 57 6.00 -25.37 11.32
CA VAL A 57 7.36 -25.10 10.83
C VAL A 57 7.51 -25.66 9.41
N LEU A 58 7.21 -24.82 8.41
CA LEU A 58 7.13 -25.23 7.01
C LEU A 58 8.51 -25.17 6.38
N THR A 59 9.06 -26.33 6.04
CA THR A 59 10.44 -26.47 5.52
C THR A 59 10.50 -26.94 4.08
N SER A 60 9.42 -27.55 3.56
CA SER A 60 9.41 -28.02 2.19
C SER A 60 9.49 -26.84 1.19
N LYS A 61 10.14 -27.07 0.05
CA LYS A 61 10.27 -26.03 -0.98
C LYS A 61 8.91 -25.56 -1.50
N ALA A 62 7.93 -26.44 -1.62
CA ALA A 62 6.60 -26.10 -2.10
C ALA A 62 5.89 -25.13 -1.14
N GLU A 63 5.92 -25.41 0.16
CA GLU A 63 5.36 -24.53 1.19
C GLU A 63 6.05 -23.17 1.20
N ARG A 64 7.38 -23.14 1.21
CA ARG A 64 8.17 -21.89 1.24
C ARG A 64 7.91 -21.00 0.02
N ILE A 65 7.65 -21.57 -1.16
CA ILE A 65 7.29 -20.82 -2.36
C ILE A 65 5.98 -20.06 -2.15
N CYS A 66 4.99 -20.59 -1.46
CA CYS A 66 3.72 -19.91 -1.19
C CYS A 66 3.90 -18.59 -0.40
N TYR A 67 4.96 -18.46 0.37
CA TYR A 67 5.27 -17.28 1.18
C TYR A 67 6.45 -16.45 0.63
N SER A 68 6.93 -16.76 -0.57
CA SER A 68 8.10 -16.10 -1.18
C SER A 68 7.79 -14.82 -1.94
N TYR A 69 6.54 -14.52 -2.23
CA TYR A 69 6.12 -13.40 -3.09
C TYR A 69 5.01 -12.55 -2.46
N ASP A 70 4.80 -11.36 -2.99
CA ASP A 70 3.70 -10.46 -2.67
C ASP A 70 3.09 -9.87 -3.96
N ALA A 71 2.30 -8.78 -3.86
CA ALA A 71 1.66 -8.16 -5.02
C ALA A 71 2.65 -7.44 -5.98
N THR A 72 3.92 -7.26 -5.62
CA THR A 72 4.96 -6.74 -6.53
C THR A 72 5.39 -7.75 -7.58
N GLN A 73 5.01 -9.03 -7.43
CA GLN A 73 5.45 -10.17 -8.25
C GLN A 73 6.97 -10.46 -8.13
N GLN A 74 7.67 -9.84 -7.19
CA GLN A 74 9.02 -10.22 -6.83
C GLN A 74 8.97 -11.46 -5.92
N SER A 75 9.98 -12.32 -6.02
CA SER A 75 10.03 -13.56 -5.23
C SER A 75 11.39 -13.75 -4.60
N PHE A 76 11.39 -13.99 -3.28
CA PHE A 76 12.56 -14.31 -2.47
C PHE A 76 12.21 -15.50 -1.60
N LEU A 77 12.91 -16.62 -1.79
CA LEU A 77 12.62 -17.86 -1.06
C LEU A 77 13.12 -17.77 0.38
N PRO A 78 12.25 -17.88 1.41
CA PRO A 78 12.69 -17.97 2.81
C PRO A 78 13.38 -19.31 3.08
N GLU A 79 14.16 -19.40 4.16
CA GLU A 79 14.75 -20.66 4.61
C GLU A 79 13.74 -21.53 5.35
N VAL A 80 12.81 -20.90 6.08
CA VAL A 80 11.67 -21.53 6.77
C VAL A 80 10.51 -20.56 6.88
N VAL A 81 9.30 -21.10 6.93
CA VAL A 81 8.09 -20.33 7.26
C VAL A 81 7.54 -20.84 8.60
N LEU A 82 7.20 -19.91 9.48
CA LEU A 82 6.65 -20.19 10.81
C LEU A 82 5.24 -19.62 10.90
N GLN A 83 4.35 -20.41 11.51
CA GLN A 83 2.96 -20.06 11.73
C GLN A 83 2.63 -20.13 13.23
N PRO A 84 3.07 -19.14 14.04
CA PRO A 84 2.78 -19.11 15.46
C PRO A 84 1.29 -18.86 15.72
N GLY A 85 0.78 -19.46 16.79
CA GLY A 85 -0.60 -19.32 17.27
C GLY A 85 -0.74 -18.39 18.48
N SER A 86 0.37 -17.89 19.05
CA SER A 86 0.32 -17.03 20.24
C SER A 86 1.47 -16.01 20.30
N THR A 87 1.28 -14.98 21.14
CA THR A 87 2.30 -13.96 21.44
C THR A 87 3.55 -14.59 22.07
N GLU A 88 3.37 -15.55 22.97
CA GLU A 88 4.43 -16.24 23.68
C GLU A 88 5.32 -17.06 22.72
N GLU A 89 4.70 -17.73 21.76
CA GLU A 89 5.43 -18.46 20.71
C GLU A 89 6.27 -17.50 19.85
N ILE A 90 5.72 -16.36 19.45
CA ILE A 90 6.46 -15.31 18.72
C ILE A 90 7.63 -14.81 19.57
N ALA A 91 7.42 -14.57 20.87
CA ALA A 91 8.47 -14.13 21.78
C ALA A 91 9.61 -15.15 21.88
N LEU A 92 9.31 -16.43 21.95
CA LEU A 92 10.33 -17.50 21.97
C LEU A 92 11.08 -17.60 20.64
N VAL A 93 10.38 -17.49 19.51
CA VAL A 93 11.00 -17.45 18.17
C VAL A 93 11.93 -16.25 18.05
N MET A 94 11.51 -15.06 18.48
CA MET A 94 12.34 -13.86 18.43
C MET A 94 13.58 -13.94 19.32
N LYS A 95 13.48 -14.53 20.52
CA LYS A 95 14.65 -14.79 21.39
C LYS A 95 15.67 -15.71 20.70
N LEU A 96 15.19 -16.77 20.05
CA LEU A 96 16.03 -17.68 19.28
C LEU A 96 16.67 -16.94 18.09
N ALA A 97 15.87 -16.25 17.29
CA ALA A 97 16.34 -15.52 16.12
C ALA A 97 17.36 -14.44 16.47
N ASN A 98 17.14 -13.70 17.58
CA ASN A 98 18.06 -12.68 18.06
C ASN A 98 19.38 -13.27 18.54
N ARG A 99 19.37 -14.40 19.26
CA ARG A 99 20.55 -15.12 19.70
C ARG A 99 21.41 -15.60 18.52
N GLU A 100 20.75 -16.16 17.51
CA GLU A 100 21.41 -16.75 16.34
C GLU A 100 21.60 -15.74 15.19
N ARG A 101 21.15 -14.49 15.36
CA ARG A 101 21.17 -13.40 14.34
C ARG A 101 20.50 -13.80 13.03
N ILE A 102 19.38 -14.52 13.11
CA ILE A 102 18.61 -14.96 11.96
C ILE A 102 17.61 -13.86 11.57
N PRO A 103 17.59 -13.41 10.29
CA PRO A 103 16.60 -12.47 9.82
C PRO A 103 15.17 -13.00 9.94
N VAL A 104 14.25 -12.16 10.44
CA VAL A 104 12.82 -12.48 10.57
C VAL A 104 12.00 -11.45 9.79
N PHE A 105 11.14 -11.94 8.92
CA PHE A 105 10.26 -11.14 8.05
C PHE A 105 8.81 -11.40 8.45
N PRO A 106 8.17 -10.47 9.20
CA PRO A 106 6.76 -10.59 9.55
C PRO A 106 5.89 -10.53 8.29
N ARG A 107 4.85 -11.36 8.27
CA ARG A 107 3.93 -11.45 7.13
C ARG A 107 2.49 -11.64 7.61
N GLY A 108 1.59 -10.80 7.12
CA GLY A 108 0.15 -11.08 7.06
C GLY A 108 -0.17 -11.81 5.75
N ALA A 109 -1.18 -11.35 5.03
CA ALA A 109 -1.59 -11.97 3.76
C ALA A 109 -0.61 -11.75 2.58
N GLY A 110 0.40 -10.89 2.70
CA GLY A 110 1.33 -10.56 1.60
C GLY A 110 0.67 -9.82 0.45
N SER A 111 -0.31 -8.98 0.74
CA SER A 111 -1.07 -8.19 -0.24
C SER A 111 -0.42 -6.86 -0.62
N GLY A 112 0.68 -6.48 0.02
CA GLY A 112 1.36 -5.21 -0.17
C GLY A 112 2.05 -5.06 -1.52
N PHE A 113 2.23 -3.81 -1.97
CA PHE A 113 2.80 -3.45 -3.28
C PHE A 113 4.26 -2.96 -3.22
N THR A 114 4.91 -3.05 -2.06
CA THR A 114 6.26 -2.48 -1.86
C THR A 114 7.33 -3.50 -1.51
N GLY A 115 6.97 -4.77 -1.35
CA GLY A 115 7.91 -5.81 -0.94
C GLY A 115 8.18 -5.80 0.56
N GLY A 116 7.30 -5.18 1.38
CA GLY A 116 7.44 -5.09 2.83
C GLY A 116 7.58 -6.43 3.52
N SER A 117 6.85 -7.46 3.07
CA SER A 117 6.85 -8.80 3.67
C SER A 117 7.84 -9.80 3.01
N LEU A 118 8.65 -9.36 2.02
CA LEU A 118 9.52 -10.28 1.27
C LEU A 118 10.83 -10.58 2.01
N PRO A 119 11.24 -11.87 2.11
CA PRO A 119 12.45 -12.30 2.82
C PRO A 119 13.73 -12.09 2.00
N THR A 120 14.10 -10.82 1.78
CA THR A 120 15.21 -10.42 0.91
C THR A 120 16.59 -10.88 1.36
N LYS A 121 16.71 -11.34 2.60
CA LYS A 121 17.96 -11.86 3.21
C LYS A 121 17.89 -13.36 3.53
N GLY A 122 16.88 -14.09 3.02
CA GLY A 122 16.61 -15.46 3.47
C GLY A 122 16.00 -15.48 4.86
N GLY A 123 16.39 -16.43 5.71
CA GLY A 123 15.92 -16.50 7.09
C GLY A 123 14.45 -16.94 7.24
N ILE A 124 13.79 -16.41 8.25
CA ILE A 124 12.46 -16.80 8.70
C ILE A 124 11.39 -15.87 8.12
N VAL A 125 10.38 -16.40 7.45
CA VAL A 125 9.08 -15.71 7.30
C VAL A 125 8.22 -16.11 8.49
N LEU A 126 7.76 -15.12 9.27
CA LEU A 126 6.86 -15.32 10.40
C LEU A 126 5.46 -14.84 10.02
N CYS A 127 4.56 -15.81 9.79
CA CYS A 127 3.21 -15.55 9.31
C CYS A 127 2.21 -15.56 10.46
N THR A 128 1.41 -14.49 10.58
CA THR A 128 0.46 -14.31 11.68
C THR A 128 -0.95 -14.83 11.37
N GLU A 129 -1.13 -15.58 10.29
CA GLU A 129 -2.47 -16.03 9.82
C GLU A 129 -3.23 -16.89 10.83
N GLN A 130 -2.55 -17.62 11.73
CA GLN A 130 -3.21 -18.43 12.76
C GLN A 130 -3.72 -17.61 13.94
N MET A 131 -3.24 -16.38 14.12
CA MET A 131 -3.70 -15.45 15.15
C MET A 131 -4.84 -14.62 14.58
N ASP A 132 -6.01 -15.20 14.38
CA ASP A 132 -7.12 -14.62 13.61
C ASP A 132 -8.40 -14.37 14.44
N GLN A 133 -8.31 -14.32 15.77
CA GLN A 133 -9.48 -14.17 16.63
C GLN A 133 -9.85 -12.69 16.82
N ILE A 134 -11.17 -12.41 16.76
CA ILE A 134 -11.76 -11.18 17.30
C ILE A 134 -11.99 -11.48 18.79
N LEU A 135 -11.12 -10.90 19.63
CA LEU A 135 -11.10 -11.23 21.06
C LEU A 135 -12.26 -10.57 21.81
N GLU A 136 -12.60 -9.34 21.44
CA GLU A 136 -13.65 -8.56 22.08
C GLU A 136 -14.18 -7.49 21.14
N ILE A 137 -15.49 -7.22 21.21
CA ILE A 137 -16.14 -6.01 20.67
C ILE A 137 -16.88 -5.38 21.83
N ASP A 138 -16.38 -4.26 22.35
CA ASP A 138 -16.95 -3.51 23.47
C ASP A 138 -17.84 -2.39 22.91
N GLU A 139 -19.13 -2.66 22.90
CA GLU A 139 -20.15 -1.74 22.38
C GLU A 139 -20.34 -0.49 23.25
N GLU A 140 -20.06 -0.59 24.56
CA GLU A 140 -20.21 0.55 25.49
C GLU A 140 -19.07 1.56 25.31
N ASN A 141 -17.85 1.08 25.06
CA ASN A 141 -16.67 1.91 24.89
C ASN A 141 -16.32 2.18 23.42
N LEU A 142 -17.06 1.60 22.46
CA LEU A 142 -16.81 1.68 21.01
C LEU A 142 -15.38 1.27 20.67
N VAL A 143 -14.95 0.13 21.18
CA VAL A 143 -13.59 -0.41 21.03
C VAL A 143 -13.67 -1.87 20.67
N ALA A 144 -12.72 -2.36 19.88
CA ALA A 144 -12.52 -3.79 19.67
C ALA A 144 -11.07 -4.18 19.93
N THR A 145 -10.87 -5.41 20.39
CA THR A 145 -9.57 -6.03 20.56
C THR A 145 -9.49 -7.25 19.65
N VAL A 146 -8.45 -7.32 18.81
CA VAL A 146 -8.31 -8.37 17.79
C VAL A 146 -6.88 -8.84 17.69
N GLU A 147 -6.70 -10.05 17.14
CA GLU A 147 -5.42 -10.59 16.72
C GLU A 147 -5.01 -10.09 15.31
N PRO A 148 -3.70 -10.10 14.97
CA PRO A 148 -3.18 -9.48 13.75
C PRO A 148 -3.59 -10.21 12.45
N GLY A 149 -3.91 -11.50 12.50
CA GLY A 149 -4.31 -12.31 11.34
C GLY A 149 -5.78 -12.14 10.94
N VAL A 150 -6.58 -11.41 11.72
CA VAL A 150 -8.00 -11.15 11.37
C VAL A 150 -8.09 -10.45 10.02
N VAL A 151 -8.87 -11.04 9.09
CA VAL A 151 -9.13 -10.45 7.77
C VAL A 151 -10.00 -9.19 7.92
N THR A 152 -9.63 -8.12 7.25
CA THR A 152 -10.26 -6.80 7.36
C THR A 152 -11.76 -6.84 7.12
N GLU A 153 -12.24 -7.47 6.03
CA GLU A 153 -13.68 -7.60 5.73
C GLU A 153 -14.42 -8.41 6.79
N ARG A 154 -13.79 -9.47 7.32
CA ARG A 154 -14.39 -10.28 8.41
C ARG A 154 -14.60 -9.42 9.66
N PHE A 155 -13.63 -8.58 10.00
CA PHE A 155 -13.73 -7.66 11.13
C PHE A 155 -14.82 -6.60 10.90
N GLN A 156 -14.82 -5.94 9.73
CA GLN A 156 -15.86 -4.97 9.38
C GLN A 156 -17.25 -5.55 9.52
N LYS A 157 -17.49 -6.74 8.93
CA LYS A 157 -18.79 -7.43 9.04
C LYS A 157 -19.17 -7.82 10.49
N ALA A 158 -18.18 -8.09 11.33
CA ALA A 158 -18.42 -8.44 12.72
C ALA A 158 -18.88 -7.22 13.53
N VAL A 159 -18.22 -6.07 13.38
CA VAL A 159 -18.61 -4.83 14.08
C VAL A 159 -19.91 -4.22 13.53
N GLU A 160 -20.16 -4.34 12.22
CA GLU A 160 -21.41 -3.88 11.60
C GLU A 160 -22.66 -4.61 12.14
N LYS A 161 -22.54 -5.89 12.50
CA LYS A 161 -23.65 -6.67 13.10
C LYS A 161 -24.13 -6.13 14.45
N VAL A 162 -23.27 -5.41 15.15
CA VAL A 162 -23.58 -4.77 16.43
C VAL A 162 -23.76 -3.24 16.29
N GLY A 163 -23.97 -2.75 15.07
CA GLY A 163 -24.21 -1.33 14.81
C GLY A 163 -22.97 -0.44 14.91
N LEU A 164 -21.78 -1.03 14.86
CA LEU A 164 -20.50 -0.30 14.90
C LEU A 164 -19.82 -0.29 13.53
N PHE A 165 -18.83 0.57 13.37
CA PHE A 165 -18.18 0.81 12.10
C PHE A 165 -16.65 0.96 12.22
N TYR A 166 -15.91 0.20 11.39
CA TYR A 166 -14.47 0.35 11.16
C TYR A 166 -14.25 0.88 9.73
N PRO A 167 -13.96 2.18 9.55
CA PRO A 167 -13.93 2.81 8.24
C PRO A 167 -12.81 2.35 7.29
N PRO A 168 -11.54 2.11 7.72
CA PRO A 168 -10.46 1.82 6.78
C PRO A 168 -10.79 0.63 5.86
N ASP A 169 -10.72 0.88 4.54
CA ASP A 169 -11.21 -0.05 3.52
C ASP A 169 -10.22 -0.22 2.34
N PRO A 170 -9.00 -0.74 2.61
CA PRO A 170 -8.04 -0.98 1.54
C PRO A 170 -8.65 -1.87 0.46
N ALA A 171 -8.23 -1.68 -0.80
CA ALA A 171 -8.71 -2.47 -1.93
C ALA A 171 -8.55 -3.99 -1.73
N SER A 172 -7.62 -4.39 -0.88
CA SER A 172 -7.33 -5.77 -0.47
C SER A 172 -8.17 -6.28 0.71
N LEU A 173 -9.16 -5.55 1.21
CA LEU A 173 -9.90 -5.85 2.45
C LEU A 173 -10.44 -7.28 2.56
N LYS A 174 -10.72 -7.96 1.43
CA LYS A 174 -11.22 -9.35 1.41
C LYS A 174 -10.18 -10.39 1.85
N PHE A 175 -8.90 -10.02 1.87
CA PHE A 175 -7.80 -10.93 2.24
C PHE A 175 -6.70 -10.27 3.06
N SER A 176 -6.55 -8.93 3.06
CA SER A 176 -5.59 -8.24 3.93
C SER A 176 -5.93 -8.47 5.40
N THR A 177 -4.90 -8.60 6.23
CA THR A 177 -5.04 -8.79 7.68
C THR A 177 -4.88 -7.48 8.42
N LEU A 178 -5.52 -7.34 9.57
CA LEU A 178 -5.45 -6.12 10.39
C LEU A 178 -4.02 -5.82 10.83
N GLY A 179 -3.21 -6.83 11.18
CA GLY A 179 -1.79 -6.63 11.51
C GLY A 179 -0.99 -6.08 10.34
N GLY A 180 -1.25 -6.57 9.11
CA GLY A 180 -0.67 -6.02 7.90
C GLY A 180 -1.09 -4.58 7.64
N ASN A 181 -2.39 -4.27 7.79
CA ASN A 181 -2.91 -2.91 7.63
C ASN A 181 -2.29 -1.93 8.65
N VAL A 182 -2.08 -2.37 9.89
CA VAL A 182 -1.41 -1.55 10.93
C VAL A 182 0.06 -1.35 10.58
N ALA A 183 0.75 -2.40 10.15
CA ALA A 183 2.18 -2.33 9.80
C ALA A 183 2.45 -1.36 8.64
N GLU A 184 1.58 -1.33 7.62
CA GLU A 184 1.69 -0.43 6.47
C GLU A 184 1.00 0.93 6.69
N CYS A 185 0.14 1.06 7.69
CA CYS A 185 -0.81 2.17 7.83
C CYS A 185 -1.73 2.29 6.61
N ALA A 186 -2.33 1.16 6.19
CA ALA A 186 -3.16 1.08 5.00
C ALA A 186 -4.29 2.12 4.99
N GLY A 187 -4.56 2.65 3.80
CA GLY A 187 -5.64 3.61 3.52
C GLY A 187 -6.84 2.97 2.83
N GLY A 188 -7.41 3.71 1.87
CA GLY A 188 -8.56 3.30 1.07
C GLY A 188 -9.49 4.47 0.74
N PRO A 189 -10.54 4.24 -0.05
CA PRO A 189 -11.48 5.27 -0.51
C PRO A 189 -12.10 6.15 0.58
N ARG A 190 -12.32 5.57 1.78
CA ARG A 190 -12.98 6.28 2.90
C ARG A 190 -12.07 7.21 3.69
N CYS A 191 -10.76 7.24 3.37
CA CYS A 191 -9.78 8.05 4.10
C CYS A 191 -10.08 9.54 4.04
N VAL A 192 -10.69 10.01 2.96
CA VAL A 192 -11.05 11.43 2.78
C VAL A 192 -11.94 11.96 3.91
N LYS A 193 -12.82 11.13 4.47
CA LYS A 193 -13.72 11.49 5.59
C LYS A 193 -13.21 11.02 6.93
N TYR A 194 -12.71 9.79 6.99
CA TYR A 194 -12.49 9.10 8.25
C TYR A 194 -11.02 9.00 8.67
N GLY A 195 -10.08 9.21 7.74
CA GLY A 195 -8.66 9.00 7.99
C GLY A 195 -8.20 7.57 7.68
N VAL A 196 -6.94 7.30 8.00
CA VAL A 196 -6.24 6.04 7.69
C VAL A 196 -6.23 5.08 8.87
N THR A 197 -5.71 3.87 8.69
CA THR A 197 -5.63 2.84 9.75
C THR A 197 -5.07 3.40 11.06
N LYS A 198 -3.98 4.16 11.02
CA LYS A 198 -3.35 4.77 12.21
C LYS A 198 -4.31 5.59 13.08
N ASP A 199 -5.33 6.22 12.49
CA ASP A 199 -6.28 7.06 13.22
C ASP A 199 -7.24 6.25 14.11
N PHE A 200 -7.34 4.95 13.83
CA PHE A 200 -8.21 4.02 14.56
C PHE A 200 -7.47 3.15 15.58
N ILE A 201 -6.16 3.04 15.49
CA ILE A 201 -5.36 2.21 16.41
C ILE A 201 -5.06 3.01 17.68
N ILE A 202 -5.56 2.53 18.83
CA ILE A 202 -5.40 3.17 20.14
C ILE A 202 -4.56 2.35 21.12
N GLY A 203 -4.22 1.11 20.79
CA GLY A 203 -3.31 0.28 21.57
C GLY A 203 -2.80 -0.91 20.77
N LEU A 204 -1.62 -1.39 21.15
CA LEU A 204 -0.99 -2.57 20.55
C LEU A 204 -0.34 -3.42 21.63
N GLU A 205 -0.34 -4.75 21.42
CA GLU A 205 0.62 -5.65 22.02
C GLU A 205 1.62 -6.06 20.94
N VAL A 206 2.89 -6.06 21.27
CA VAL A 206 3.98 -6.22 20.30
C VAL A 206 5.11 -7.04 20.89
N VAL A 207 5.65 -7.97 20.12
CA VAL A 207 6.91 -8.65 20.44
C VAL A 207 8.07 -7.84 19.83
N THR A 208 9.01 -7.45 20.68
CA THR A 208 10.21 -6.71 20.30
C THR A 208 11.21 -7.61 19.55
N PRO A 209 12.20 -7.04 18.86
CA PRO A 209 13.28 -7.81 18.25
C PRO A 209 14.09 -8.68 19.24
N THR A 210 14.09 -8.31 20.54
CA THR A 210 14.75 -9.09 21.61
C THR A 210 13.87 -10.20 22.16
N GLY A 211 12.59 -10.27 21.73
CA GLY A 211 11.62 -11.26 22.20
C GLY A 211 10.93 -10.89 23.51
N ASP A 212 10.95 -9.61 23.90
CA ASP A 212 10.15 -9.11 25.01
C ASP A 212 8.75 -8.72 24.51
N ILE A 213 7.75 -8.90 25.36
CA ILE A 213 6.36 -8.52 25.07
C ILE A 213 6.12 -7.16 25.71
N ILE A 214 5.63 -6.21 24.91
CA ILE A 214 5.26 -4.89 25.39
C ILE A 214 3.82 -4.55 24.98
N THR A 215 3.15 -3.73 25.80
CA THR A 215 1.86 -3.13 25.46
C THR A 215 2.01 -1.63 25.34
N THR A 216 1.29 -1.03 24.38
CA THR A 216 1.29 0.42 24.13
C THR A 216 -0.15 0.91 24.00
N GLY A 217 -0.43 2.12 24.51
CA GLY A 217 -1.81 2.63 24.50
C GLY A 217 -2.77 1.78 25.34
N GLY A 218 -4.03 1.72 24.94
CA GLY A 218 -5.07 0.97 25.63
C GLY A 218 -6.49 1.37 25.18
N PRO A 219 -7.55 0.82 25.81
CA PRO A 219 -8.93 1.04 25.37
C PRO A 219 -9.50 2.44 25.73
N THR A 220 -8.68 3.35 26.21
CA THR A 220 -9.11 4.71 26.57
C THR A 220 -8.91 5.69 25.44
N MET A 221 -9.88 6.60 25.24
CA MET A 221 -9.80 7.64 24.20
C MET A 221 -8.73 8.70 24.44
N LYS A 222 -8.21 8.80 25.67
CA LYS A 222 -7.14 9.73 26.04
C LYS A 222 -6.05 8.99 26.82
N GLY A 223 -4.78 9.23 26.47
CA GLY A 223 -3.63 8.72 27.18
C GLY A 223 -2.38 9.46 26.71
N VAL A 224 -1.65 10.10 27.63
CA VAL A 224 -0.47 10.92 27.31
C VAL A 224 0.74 10.58 28.19
N VAL A 225 0.76 9.37 28.75
CA VAL A 225 1.87 8.90 29.59
C VAL A 225 2.96 8.31 28.71
N GLY A 226 4.11 8.96 28.67
CA GLY A 226 5.27 8.54 27.87
C GLY A 226 5.16 8.93 26.39
N TYR A 227 6.07 8.37 25.59
CA TYR A 227 6.05 8.55 24.14
C TYR A 227 4.97 7.66 23.49
N ASP A 228 4.35 8.16 22.42
CA ASP A 228 3.33 7.41 21.67
C ASP A 228 3.98 6.31 20.79
N LEU A 229 4.27 5.18 21.41
CA LEU A 229 4.81 4.02 20.72
C LEU A 229 3.76 3.36 19.81
N THR A 230 2.47 3.49 20.11
CA THR A 230 1.39 2.97 19.27
C THR A 230 1.47 3.59 17.88
N LYS A 231 1.60 4.93 17.81
CA LYS A 231 1.69 5.64 16.52
C LYS A 231 3.05 5.46 15.84
N LEU A 232 4.12 5.19 16.58
CA LEU A 232 5.44 4.86 16.03
C LEU A 232 5.45 3.48 15.36
N LEU A 233 4.79 2.50 15.97
CA LEU A 233 4.73 1.12 15.47
C LEU A 233 3.76 0.99 14.28
N CYS A 234 2.69 1.78 14.24
CA CYS A 234 1.78 1.85 13.11
C CYS A 234 2.46 2.53 11.91
N GLY A 235 2.57 1.82 10.79
CA GLY A 235 3.32 2.26 9.60
C GLY A 235 4.82 2.01 9.68
N SER A 236 5.27 1.15 10.63
CA SER A 236 6.67 0.76 10.74
C SER A 236 7.09 -0.39 9.82
N GLU A 237 6.18 -0.91 9.03
CA GLU A 237 6.40 -2.00 8.05
C GLU A 237 7.05 -3.25 8.69
N GLY A 238 6.68 -3.55 9.96
CA GLY A 238 7.23 -4.69 10.70
C GLY A 238 8.73 -4.59 10.99
N THR A 239 9.32 -3.40 10.95
CA THR A 239 10.76 -3.21 11.21
C THR A 239 11.09 -2.93 12.68
N LEU A 240 10.10 -2.51 13.49
CA LEU A 240 10.31 -2.11 14.89
C LEU A 240 9.73 -3.09 15.91
N GLY A 241 8.82 -3.97 15.50
CA GLY A 241 8.20 -4.97 16.34
C GLY A 241 7.21 -5.83 15.56
N ILE A 242 6.81 -6.97 16.12
CA ILE A 242 5.80 -7.88 15.57
C ILE A 242 4.51 -7.68 16.35
N ILE A 243 3.47 -7.19 15.67
CA ILE A 243 2.16 -6.92 16.27
C ILE A 243 1.47 -8.25 16.56
N THR A 244 0.99 -8.41 17.79
CA THR A 244 0.30 -9.63 18.26
C THR A 244 -1.12 -9.38 18.74
N ARG A 245 -1.44 -8.12 19.12
CA ARG A 245 -2.81 -7.73 19.47
C ARG A 245 -3.02 -6.26 19.10
N ILE A 246 -4.24 -5.94 18.69
CA ILE A 246 -4.61 -4.61 18.21
C ILE A 246 -5.85 -4.15 18.94
N VAL A 247 -5.80 -2.96 19.55
CA VAL A 247 -6.94 -2.27 20.16
C VAL A 247 -7.38 -1.18 19.20
N ILE A 248 -8.63 -1.29 18.72
CA ILE A 248 -9.19 -0.47 17.64
C ILE A 248 -10.36 0.34 18.18
N LYS A 249 -10.34 1.67 17.99
CA LYS A 249 -11.54 2.47 18.20
C LYS A 249 -12.54 2.28 17.07
N LEU A 250 -13.81 2.28 17.39
CA LEU A 250 -14.91 2.14 16.45
C LEU A 250 -15.76 3.41 16.42
N LEU A 251 -16.58 3.52 15.40
CA LEU A 251 -17.60 4.57 15.26
C LEU A 251 -18.99 3.92 15.24
N PRO A 252 -20.05 4.66 15.52
CA PRO A 252 -21.42 4.23 15.18
C PRO A 252 -21.53 3.99 13.67
N LEU A 253 -22.23 2.92 13.28
CA LEU A 253 -22.50 2.62 11.88
C LEU A 253 -23.41 3.72 11.29
N PRO A 254 -23.04 4.35 10.15
CA PRO A 254 -23.89 5.32 9.48
C PRO A 254 -25.24 4.69 9.08
N GLU A 255 -26.35 5.41 9.29
CA GLU A 255 -27.71 4.90 9.00
C GLU A 255 -27.93 4.56 7.53
N ALA A 256 -27.31 5.33 6.64
CA ALA A 256 -27.42 5.13 5.21
C ALA A 256 -26.22 5.74 4.47
N LYS A 257 -26.12 5.40 3.19
CA LYS A 257 -25.16 5.99 2.24
C LYS A 257 -25.82 6.24 0.89
N LYS A 258 -25.27 7.18 0.12
CA LYS A 258 -25.69 7.51 -1.23
C LYS A 258 -24.51 7.59 -2.16
N THR A 259 -24.53 6.81 -3.24
CA THR A 259 -23.45 6.72 -4.23
C THR A 259 -23.86 7.42 -5.51
N MET A 260 -22.94 8.21 -6.08
CA MET A 260 -23.10 8.93 -7.33
C MET A 260 -21.94 8.58 -8.26
N LEU A 261 -22.23 8.36 -9.55
CA LEU A 261 -21.25 8.33 -10.62
C LEU A 261 -21.43 9.60 -11.46
N VAL A 262 -20.35 10.35 -11.67
CA VAL A 262 -20.37 11.56 -12.48
C VAL A 262 -19.34 11.47 -13.59
N LEU A 263 -19.77 11.65 -14.81
CA LEU A 263 -18.94 11.63 -16.02
C LEU A 263 -18.65 13.06 -16.47
N PHE A 264 -17.40 13.34 -16.80
CA PHE A 264 -16.94 14.65 -17.23
C PHE A 264 -16.33 14.59 -18.65
N ASP A 265 -16.47 15.69 -19.41
CA ASP A 265 -15.85 15.87 -20.70
C ASP A 265 -14.34 16.16 -20.64
N SER A 266 -13.81 16.42 -19.43
CA SER A 266 -12.40 16.73 -19.22
C SER A 266 -11.93 16.34 -17.81
N ILE A 267 -10.64 16.04 -17.68
CA ILE A 267 -9.99 15.80 -16.38
C ILE A 267 -9.98 17.08 -15.53
N ASP A 268 -9.84 18.24 -16.16
CA ASP A 268 -9.87 19.53 -15.46
C ASP A 268 -11.24 19.81 -14.84
N GLY A 269 -12.34 19.46 -15.53
CA GLY A 269 -13.69 19.56 -15.01
C GLY A 269 -13.90 18.69 -13.78
N ALA A 270 -13.50 17.42 -13.84
CA ALA A 270 -13.55 16.50 -12.70
C ALA A 270 -12.74 17.02 -11.50
N ALA A 271 -11.55 17.52 -11.74
CA ALA A 271 -10.69 18.03 -10.68
C ALA A 271 -11.19 19.36 -10.08
N GLN A 272 -11.80 20.22 -10.88
CA GLN A 272 -12.50 21.41 -10.37
C GLN A 272 -13.70 21.00 -9.51
N ALA A 273 -14.40 19.92 -9.86
CA ALA A 273 -15.50 19.37 -9.07
C ALA A 273 -15.02 18.93 -7.68
N VAL A 274 -13.91 18.20 -7.56
CA VAL A 274 -13.29 17.83 -6.28
C VAL A 274 -13.04 19.07 -5.41
N SER A 275 -12.41 20.09 -6.02
CA SER A 275 -12.09 21.34 -5.32
C SER A 275 -13.35 22.12 -4.94
N ALA A 276 -14.37 22.13 -5.79
CA ALA A 276 -15.63 22.84 -5.54
C ALA A 276 -16.42 22.19 -4.40
N ILE A 277 -16.52 20.86 -4.36
CA ILE A 277 -17.17 20.11 -3.28
C ILE A 277 -16.51 20.47 -1.93
N THR A 278 -15.19 20.36 -1.85
CA THR A 278 -14.44 20.66 -0.61
C THR A 278 -14.58 22.15 -0.20
N ARG A 279 -14.51 23.08 -1.16
CA ARG A 279 -14.66 24.53 -0.92
C ARG A 279 -16.05 24.86 -0.36
N ASN A 280 -17.07 24.11 -0.76
CA ASN A 280 -18.43 24.22 -0.24
C ASN A 280 -18.63 23.51 1.11
N LYS A 281 -17.54 23.07 1.78
CA LYS A 281 -17.54 22.42 3.11
C LYS A 281 -18.30 21.10 3.14
N ILE A 282 -18.33 20.39 2.00
CA ILE A 282 -18.84 19.03 1.92
C ILE A 282 -17.64 18.10 1.94
N VAL A 283 -17.64 17.15 2.89
CA VAL A 283 -16.66 16.08 2.98
C VAL A 283 -17.37 14.78 2.64
N PRO A 284 -17.25 14.28 1.40
CA PRO A 284 -17.85 13.00 1.03
C PRO A 284 -17.13 11.84 1.74
N THR A 285 -17.80 10.72 1.86
CA THR A 285 -17.24 9.47 2.43
C THR A 285 -16.17 8.93 1.52
N THR A 286 -16.41 8.99 0.21
CA THR A 286 -15.43 8.65 -0.82
C THR A 286 -15.51 9.63 -1.98
N LEU A 287 -14.38 9.86 -2.64
CA LEU A 287 -14.31 10.64 -3.86
C LEU A 287 -13.19 10.07 -4.73
N GLU A 288 -13.59 9.09 -5.55
CA GLU A 288 -12.69 8.34 -6.42
C GLU A 288 -12.66 8.96 -7.81
N PHE A 289 -11.50 8.93 -8.47
CA PHE A 289 -11.41 9.36 -9.86
C PHE A 289 -10.80 8.29 -10.76
N MET A 290 -11.13 8.38 -12.05
CA MET A 290 -10.51 7.63 -13.14
C MET A 290 -10.28 8.59 -14.32
N ASP A 291 -9.09 8.54 -14.92
CA ASP A 291 -8.76 9.31 -16.13
C ASP A 291 -9.32 8.65 -17.40
N GLY A 292 -9.22 9.35 -18.54
CA GLY A 292 -9.75 8.86 -19.81
C GLY A 292 -9.12 7.54 -20.27
N ARG A 293 -7.82 7.32 -20.00
CA ARG A 293 -7.15 6.04 -20.31
C ARG A 293 -7.69 4.90 -19.46
N THR A 294 -7.98 5.17 -18.19
CA THR A 294 -8.64 4.20 -17.31
C THR A 294 -10.03 3.84 -17.80
N ILE A 295 -10.82 4.85 -18.19
CA ILE A 295 -12.18 4.64 -18.73
C ILE A 295 -12.12 3.75 -19.97
N GLU A 296 -11.18 4.00 -20.87
CA GLU A 296 -11.00 3.17 -22.07
C GLU A 296 -10.63 1.73 -21.73
N CYS A 297 -9.75 1.50 -20.77
CA CYS A 297 -9.41 0.15 -20.28
C CYS A 297 -10.65 -0.58 -19.73
N VAL A 298 -11.48 0.12 -18.96
CA VAL A 298 -12.71 -0.44 -18.38
C VAL A 298 -13.73 -0.76 -19.47
N ARG A 299 -13.95 0.17 -20.41
CA ARG A 299 -14.85 0.00 -21.56
C ARG A 299 -14.50 -1.24 -22.38
N GLN A 300 -13.23 -1.46 -22.65
CA GLN A 300 -12.76 -2.63 -23.39
C GLN A 300 -12.86 -3.95 -22.61
N ALA A 301 -12.95 -3.88 -21.28
CA ALA A 301 -12.89 -5.05 -20.40
C ALA A 301 -14.26 -5.47 -19.86
N THR A 302 -15.26 -4.60 -19.96
CA THR A 302 -16.60 -4.77 -19.36
C THR A 302 -17.65 -4.33 -20.35
N ASP A 303 -18.88 -4.80 -20.17
CA ASP A 303 -20.05 -4.36 -20.95
C ASP A 303 -20.71 -3.10 -20.35
N LEU A 304 -19.95 -2.29 -19.62
CA LEU A 304 -20.46 -1.07 -18.97
C LEU A 304 -20.66 0.03 -20.03
N ASP A 305 -21.86 0.56 -20.08
CA ASP A 305 -22.23 1.67 -20.95
C ASP A 305 -21.67 2.98 -20.39
N LEU A 306 -20.49 3.36 -20.87
CA LEU A 306 -19.85 4.64 -20.60
C LEU A 306 -19.76 5.46 -21.87
N PRO A 307 -20.35 6.69 -21.93
CA PRO A 307 -20.32 7.55 -23.11
C PRO A 307 -18.91 7.78 -23.65
N GLU A 308 -18.74 7.77 -24.97
CA GLU A 308 -17.44 8.03 -25.62
C GLU A 308 -16.87 9.42 -25.29
N THR A 309 -17.75 10.37 -25.02
CA THR A 309 -17.39 11.75 -24.68
C THR A 309 -16.81 11.89 -23.27
N ALA A 310 -16.93 10.87 -22.41
CA ALA A 310 -16.40 10.91 -21.06
C ALA A 310 -14.87 10.79 -21.05
N GLN A 311 -14.20 11.83 -20.51
CA GLN A 311 -12.76 11.89 -20.35
C GLN A 311 -12.31 11.73 -18.89
N ALA A 312 -13.23 11.84 -17.95
CA ALA A 312 -12.98 11.56 -16.53
C ALA A 312 -14.26 11.08 -15.83
N VAL A 313 -14.08 10.28 -14.80
CA VAL A 313 -15.16 9.79 -13.93
C VAL A 313 -14.85 10.15 -12.48
N LEU A 314 -15.86 10.62 -11.74
CA LEU A 314 -15.85 10.63 -10.29
C LEU A 314 -16.91 9.66 -9.76
N ILE A 315 -16.53 8.85 -8.75
CA ILE A 315 -17.47 8.15 -7.89
C ILE A 315 -17.46 8.87 -6.56
N ILE A 316 -18.63 9.37 -6.17
CA ILE A 316 -18.82 10.16 -4.96
C ILE A 316 -19.80 9.41 -4.07
N GLU A 317 -19.40 9.14 -2.83
CA GLU A 317 -20.30 8.56 -1.83
C GLU A 317 -20.42 9.50 -0.64
N VAL A 318 -21.60 9.66 -0.10
CA VAL A 318 -21.88 10.35 1.14
C VAL A 318 -22.60 9.39 2.07
N ASP A 319 -22.35 9.47 3.37
CA ASP A 319 -22.99 8.66 4.41
C ASP A 319 -23.32 9.49 5.66
N GLY A 320 -24.23 8.98 6.46
CA GLY A 320 -24.73 9.61 7.69
C GLY A 320 -26.22 9.38 7.88
N ASP A 321 -26.89 10.38 8.48
CA ASP A 321 -28.32 10.34 8.76
C ASP A 321 -29.12 10.35 7.45
N ARG A 322 -30.03 9.41 7.32
CA ARG A 322 -30.82 9.17 6.11
C ARG A 322 -31.52 10.41 5.57
N GLU A 323 -32.07 11.23 6.46
CA GLU A 323 -32.83 12.43 6.11
C GLU A 323 -32.02 13.49 5.36
N PHE A 324 -30.69 13.52 5.55
CA PHE A 324 -29.82 14.53 4.96
C PHE A 324 -29.13 14.09 3.68
N LEU A 325 -29.09 12.79 3.37
CA LEU A 325 -28.31 12.26 2.26
C LEU A 325 -28.78 12.75 0.89
N ASP A 326 -30.11 12.77 0.64
CA ASP A 326 -30.65 13.26 -0.63
C ASP A 326 -30.36 14.76 -0.82
N LYS A 327 -30.49 15.56 0.23
CA LYS A 327 -30.13 16.97 0.21
C LYS A 327 -28.65 17.19 -0.08
N GLN A 328 -27.79 16.38 0.51
CA GLN A 328 -26.35 16.47 0.34
C GLN A 328 -25.94 16.05 -1.09
N ALA A 329 -26.48 14.94 -1.60
CA ALA A 329 -26.24 14.46 -2.96
C ALA A 329 -26.69 15.49 -4.01
N ASN A 330 -27.93 16.02 -3.86
CA ASN A 330 -28.45 17.05 -4.76
C ASN A 330 -27.59 18.33 -4.73
N ARG A 331 -27.15 18.76 -3.54
CA ARG A 331 -26.26 19.91 -3.41
C ARG A 331 -24.92 19.67 -4.12
N ILE A 332 -24.33 18.47 -4.03
CA ILE A 332 -23.12 18.12 -4.78
C ILE A 332 -23.40 18.21 -6.27
N ALA A 333 -24.49 17.60 -6.77
CA ALA A 333 -24.85 17.63 -8.19
C ALA A 333 -25.01 19.06 -8.73
N GLU A 334 -25.65 19.97 -7.97
CA GLU A 334 -25.78 21.39 -8.34
C GLU A 334 -24.42 22.11 -8.41
N ILE A 335 -23.52 21.86 -7.44
CA ILE A 335 -22.19 22.47 -7.38
C ILE A 335 -21.35 22.07 -8.60
N ILE A 336 -21.41 20.81 -9.02
CA ILE A 336 -20.56 20.30 -10.09
C ILE A 336 -21.15 20.47 -11.49
N LYS A 337 -22.46 20.68 -11.60
CA LYS A 337 -23.18 20.80 -12.88
C LYS A 337 -22.52 21.74 -13.92
N PRO A 338 -21.99 22.95 -13.56
CA PRO A 338 -21.39 23.86 -14.51
C PRO A 338 -19.95 23.46 -14.94
N LEU A 339 -19.42 22.33 -14.46
CA LEU A 339 -18.00 21.95 -14.58
C LEU A 339 -17.74 20.89 -15.67
N GLY A 340 -18.51 20.89 -16.75
CA GLY A 340 -18.31 19.93 -17.86
C GLY A 340 -18.89 18.54 -17.56
N VAL A 341 -19.96 18.48 -16.77
CA VAL A 341 -20.66 17.21 -16.49
C VAL A 341 -21.38 16.73 -17.74
N VAL A 342 -21.04 15.53 -18.20
CA VAL A 342 -21.69 14.82 -19.31
C VAL A 342 -22.92 14.06 -18.81
N GLU A 343 -22.79 13.35 -17.68
CA GLU A 343 -23.85 12.55 -17.11
C GLU A 343 -23.65 12.41 -15.59
N THR A 344 -24.77 12.32 -14.86
CA THR A 344 -24.79 11.99 -13.43
C THR A 344 -25.75 10.83 -13.19
N ARG A 345 -25.26 9.75 -12.58
CA ARG A 345 -26.07 8.59 -12.12
C ARG A 345 -26.06 8.57 -10.61
N ILE A 346 -27.22 8.59 -9.99
CA ILE A 346 -27.38 8.53 -8.53
C ILE A 346 -28.06 7.22 -8.18
N ALA A 347 -27.38 6.38 -7.42
CA ALA A 347 -27.94 5.10 -6.97
C ALA A 347 -29.11 5.32 -6.01
N THR A 348 -30.20 4.61 -6.25
CA THR A 348 -31.43 4.64 -5.43
C THR A 348 -31.56 3.35 -4.59
N THR A 349 -30.86 2.28 -4.99
CA THR A 349 -30.85 1.00 -4.28
C THR A 349 -29.40 0.56 -3.96
N PRO A 350 -29.22 -0.38 -3.01
CA PRO A 350 -27.91 -0.97 -2.74
C PRO A 350 -27.28 -1.66 -3.96
N GLU A 351 -28.11 -2.31 -4.80
CA GLU A 351 -27.69 -3.02 -6.00
C GLU A 351 -27.15 -2.04 -7.06
N GLU A 352 -27.81 -0.90 -7.24
CA GLU A 352 -27.34 0.18 -8.12
C GLU A 352 -26.01 0.76 -7.60
N SER A 353 -25.89 0.99 -6.29
CA SER A 353 -24.65 1.44 -5.67
C SER A 353 -23.52 0.45 -5.93
N GLU A 354 -23.77 -0.85 -5.75
CA GLU A 354 -22.80 -1.91 -6.01
C GLU A 354 -22.38 -1.93 -7.49
N ALA A 355 -23.33 -1.75 -8.41
CA ALA A 355 -23.05 -1.66 -9.85
C ALA A 355 -22.11 -0.49 -10.20
N LEU A 356 -22.31 0.69 -9.59
CA LEU A 356 -21.42 1.83 -9.77
C LEU A 356 -20.01 1.53 -9.23
N TRP A 357 -19.91 0.88 -8.08
CA TRP A 357 -18.62 0.46 -7.52
C TRP A 357 -17.92 -0.64 -8.33
N GLN A 358 -18.65 -1.49 -9.06
CA GLN A 358 -18.06 -2.49 -9.96
C GLN A 358 -17.19 -1.83 -11.03
N ILE A 359 -17.55 -0.64 -11.52
CA ILE A 359 -16.74 0.13 -12.46
C ILE A 359 -15.33 0.35 -11.88
N ARG A 360 -15.26 0.86 -10.66
CA ARG A 360 -13.99 1.13 -9.97
C ARG A 360 -13.19 -0.13 -9.66
N ARG A 361 -13.84 -1.20 -9.22
CA ARG A 361 -13.19 -2.48 -8.89
C ARG A 361 -12.67 -3.22 -10.12
N SER A 362 -13.26 -3.04 -11.29
CA SER A 362 -12.79 -3.65 -12.53
C SER A 362 -11.48 -3.06 -13.07
N VAL A 363 -11.12 -1.83 -12.65
CA VAL A 363 -9.97 -1.08 -13.19
C VAL A 363 -8.67 -1.89 -13.13
N SER A 364 -8.28 -2.38 -11.97
CA SER A 364 -6.97 -3.04 -11.81
C SER A 364 -6.81 -4.30 -12.68
N ALA A 365 -7.89 -5.05 -12.88
CA ALA A 365 -7.91 -6.23 -13.76
C ALA A 365 -7.86 -5.83 -15.24
N SER A 366 -8.53 -4.73 -15.61
CA SER A 366 -8.60 -4.22 -16.99
C SER A 366 -7.25 -3.75 -17.52
N LEU A 367 -6.37 -3.26 -16.66
CA LEU A 367 -5.05 -2.75 -17.06
C LEU A 367 -4.16 -3.77 -17.77
N ARG A 368 -4.35 -5.07 -17.50
CA ARG A 368 -3.59 -6.15 -18.19
C ARG A 368 -3.80 -6.17 -19.70
N LYS A 369 -4.86 -5.53 -20.22
CA LYS A 369 -5.08 -5.37 -21.67
C LYS A 369 -4.15 -4.33 -22.30
N VAL A 370 -3.65 -3.36 -21.52
CA VAL A 370 -2.68 -2.36 -22.00
C VAL A 370 -1.30 -2.98 -22.11
N ASN A 371 -0.83 -3.60 -21.03
CA ASN A 371 0.44 -4.33 -20.99
C ASN A 371 0.38 -5.41 -19.89
N PRO A 372 1.14 -6.52 -20.03
CA PRO A 372 1.05 -7.65 -19.10
C PRO A 372 1.54 -7.36 -17.69
N ASP A 373 2.48 -6.44 -17.55
CA ASP A 373 3.10 -6.07 -16.29
C ASP A 373 2.86 -4.59 -15.97
N LYS A 374 2.95 -4.22 -14.70
CA LYS A 374 2.87 -2.82 -14.24
C LYS A 374 3.76 -2.56 -13.06
N PHE A 375 4.22 -1.32 -12.94
CA PHE A 375 4.65 -0.72 -11.68
C PHE A 375 3.49 0.15 -11.18
N ASN A 376 3.11 -0.06 -9.93
CA ASN A 376 2.03 0.69 -9.30
C ASN A 376 2.65 1.59 -8.22
N GLU A 377 2.69 2.89 -8.52
CA GLU A 377 3.12 3.89 -7.55
C GLU A 377 1.90 4.62 -7.00
N ASP A 378 1.92 4.95 -5.70
CA ASP A 378 0.81 5.61 -5.00
C ASP A 378 1.29 6.94 -4.41
N ILE A 379 1.45 7.92 -5.25
CA ILE A 379 1.81 9.26 -4.81
C ILE A 379 0.60 9.97 -4.18
N CYS A 380 0.89 10.92 -3.29
CA CYS A 380 -0.15 11.81 -2.79
C CYS A 380 0.28 13.27 -2.97
N VAL A 381 -0.63 14.13 -3.45
CA VAL A 381 -0.42 15.57 -3.61
C VAL A 381 -1.54 16.35 -2.93
N PRO A 382 -1.33 17.63 -2.56
CA PRO A 382 -2.45 18.45 -2.11
C PRO A 382 -3.61 18.38 -3.10
N ARG A 383 -4.85 18.21 -2.65
CA ARG A 383 -6.04 17.98 -3.49
C ARG A 383 -6.15 18.94 -4.67
N SER A 384 -5.83 20.23 -4.44
CA SER A 384 -5.85 21.26 -5.48
C SER A 384 -4.79 21.09 -6.56
N LYS A 385 -3.81 20.21 -6.33
CA LYS A 385 -2.70 19.89 -7.23
C LYS A 385 -2.92 18.62 -8.06
N VAL A 386 -3.98 17.88 -7.80
CA VAL A 386 -4.32 16.66 -8.56
C VAL A 386 -4.35 16.92 -10.07
N PRO A 387 -5.03 17.97 -10.61
CA PRO A 387 -5.02 18.23 -12.06
C PRO A 387 -3.62 18.48 -12.62
N GLU A 388 -2.84 19.27 -11.90
CA GLU A 388 -1.46 19.58 -12.32
C GLU A 388 -0.60 18.32 -12.32
N MET A 389 -0.78 17.46 -11.33
CA MET A 389 -0.05 16.18 -11.25
C MET A 389 -0.43 15.25 -12.42
N ILE A 390 -1.71 15.12 -12.76
CA ILE A 390 -2.15 14.27 -13.88
C ILE A 390 -1.51 14.77 -15.20
N ARG A 391 -1.51 16.09 -15.46
CA ARG A 391 -0.84 16.65 -16.65
C ARG A 391 0.67 16.37 -16.66
N LYS A 392 1.34 16.44 -15.50
CA LYS A 392 2.77 16.07 -15.39
C LYS A 392 2.98 14.57 -15.69
N VAL A 393 2.09 13.71 -15.22
CA VAL A 393 2.14 12.26 -15.50
C VAL A 393 1.92 11.96 -16.98
N ASP A 394 1.01 12.67 -17.65
CA ASP A 394 0.82 12.55 -19.11
C ASP A 394 2.09 12.96 -19.87
N ALA A 395 2.71 14.09 -19.51
CA ALA A 395 3.97 14.52 -20.09
C ALA A 395 5.12 13.52 -19.84
N ILE A 396 5.16 12.87 -18.68
CA ILE A 396 6.13 11.80 -18.37
C ILE A 396 5.85 10.56 -19.24
N SER A 397 4.58 10.17 -19.40
CA SER A 397 4.17 9.09 -20.30
C SER A 397 4.69 9.34 -21.72
N ASP A 398 4.50 10.55 -22.24
CA ASP A 398 4.96 10.95 -23.57
C ASP A 398 6.49 10.99 -23.68
N LYS A 399 7.18 11.52 -22.66
CA LYS A 399 8.65 11.60 -22.60
C LYS A 399 9.31 10.21 -22.69
N TYR A 400 8.78 9.24 -21.97
CA TYR A 400 9.34 7.89 -21.92
C TYR A 400 8.75 6.95 -22.97
N GLN A 401 7.72 7.39 -23.70
CA GLN A 401 6.97 6.54 -24.65
C GLN A 401 6.53 5.23 -23.99
N ILE A 402 5.89 5.35 -22.83
CA ILE A 402 5.38 4.24 -22.03
C ILE A 402 3.97 4.58 -21.53
N PRO A 403 2.97 3.69 -21.69
CA PRO A 403 1.63 4.00 -21.22
C PRO A 403 1.59 4.13 -19.69
N ILE A 404 0.97 5.21 -19.20
CA ILE A 404 0.67 5.40 -17.78
C ILE A 404 -0.84 5.60 -17.65
N VAL A 405 -1.45 4.91 -16.67
CA VAL A 405 -2.89 4.90 -16.42
C VAL A 405 -3.13 5.29 -14.97
N ASN A 406 -4.00 6.30 -14.73
CA ASN A 406 -4.18 6.90 -13.43
C ASN A 406 -5.60 6.76 -12.93
N PHE A 407 -5.73 6.35 -11.69
CA PHE A 407 -6.95 6.38 -10.92
C PHE A 407 -6.60 6.55 -9.43
N GLY A 408 -7.57 6.83 -8.58
CA GLY A 408 -7.26 6.93 -7.16
C GLY A 408 -8.28 7.73 -6.36
N HIS A 409 -7.84 8.16 -5.19
CA HIS A 409 -8.64 8.82 -4.18
C HIS A 409 -8.49 10.35 -4.33
N ALA A 410 -9.26 10.96 -5.25
CA ALA A 410 -9.18 12.40 -5.48
C ALA A 410 -9.54 13.23 -4.25
N GLY A 411 -10.32 12.65 -3.34
CA GLY A 411 -10.77 13.27 -2.10
C GLY A 411 -9.65 13.62 -1.13
N ASP A 412 -8.54 12.87 -1.12
CA ASP A 412 -7.36 13.12 -0.28
C ASP A 412 -6.08 13.38 -1.08
N GLY A 413 -6.16 13.28 -2.43
CA GLY A 413 -5.05 13.59 -3.32
C GLY A 413 -4.15 12.41 -3.64
N ASN A 414 -4.52 11.19 -3.24
CA ASN A 414 -3.77 9.98 -3.54
C ASN A 414 -4.06 9.48 -4.95
N ILE A 415 -3.00 9.29 -5.73
CA ILE A 415 -3.06 8.89 -7.14
C ILE A 415 -2.28 7.60 -7.33
N HIS A 416 -2.95 6.55 -7.79
CA HIS A 416 -2.31 5.31 -8.24
C HIS A 416 -1.84 5.48 -9.67
N VAL A 417 -0.54 5.69 -9.83
CA VAL A 417 0.13 5.85 -11.12
C VAL A 417 0.60 4.48 -11.59
N ASN A 418 -0.10 3.91 -12.57
CA ASN A 418 0.22 2.60 -13.10
C ASN A 418 1.06 2.75 -14.38
N ILE A 419 2.35 2.50 -14.28
CA ILE A 419 3.29 2.51 -15.39
C ILE A 419 3.26 1.12 -16.03
N MET A 420 2.70 1.03 -17.24
CA MET A 420 2.41 -0.22 -17.92
C MET A 420 3.59 -0.67 -18.77
N VAL A 421 4.11 -1.87 -18.49
CA VAL A 421 5.32 -2.40 -19.10
C VAL A 421 5.12 -3.81 -19.67
N ASN A 422 6.01 -4.19 -20.57
CA ASN A 422 6.21 -5.59 -20.92
C ASN A 422 7.66 -5.97 -20.60
N ARG A 423 7.87 -6.72 -19.51
CA ARG A 423 9.20 -7.13 -19.04
C ARG A 423 10.01 -7.92 -20.08
N LYS A 424 9.36 -8.44 -21.12
CA LYS A 424 10.00 -9.14 -22.24
C LYS A 424 10.54 -8.20 -23.32
N VAL A 425 10.11 -6.94 -23.31
CA VAL A 425 10.60 -5.92 -24.26
C VAL A 425 11.85 -5.25 -23.70
N SER A 426 12.92 -5.31 -24.49
CA SER A 426 14.19 -4.67 -24.09
C SER A 426 14.02 -3.17 -23.93
N GLY A 427 14.46 -2.65 -22.76
CA GLY A 427 14.41 -1.22 -22.46
C GLY A 427 13.16 -0.75 -21.71
N ASP A 428 12.07 -1.49 -21.69
CA ASP A 428 10.84 -1.05 -20.99
C ASP A 428 11.06 -0.85 -19.49
N ILE A 429 11.82 -1.73 -18.86
CA ILE A 429 12.15 -1.59 -17.41
C ILE A 429 12.94 -0.30 -17.15
N MET A 430 13.92 0.02 -17.98
CA MET A 430 14.74 1.22 -17.82
C MET A 430 13.90 2.50 -18.03
N LYS A 431 12.98 2.47 -19.00
CA LYS A 431 12.01 3.57 -19.21
C LYS A 431 11.11 3.75 -17.99
N ALA A 432 10.59 2.63 -17.44
CA ALA A 432 9.74 2.65 -16.26
C ALA A 432 10.48 3.21 -15.03
N GLU A 433 11.71 2.79 -14.76
CA GLU A 433 12.54 3.34 -13.68
C GLU A 433 12.76 4.85 -13.81
N GLY A 434 13.02 5.33 -15.03
CA GLY A 434 13.09 6.76 -15.32
C GLY A 434 11.77 7.49 -15.06
N ALA A 435 10.66 6.91 -15.51
CA ALA A 435 9.32 7.45 -15.32
C ALA A 435 8.93 7.49 -13.82
N ILE A 436 9.17 6.41 -13.06
CA ILE A 436 8.95 6.36 -11.59
C ILE A 436 9.66 7.53 -10.90
N LYS A 437 10.94 7.68 -11.19
CA LYS A 437 11.76 8.76 -10.59
C LYS A 437 11.20 10.15 -10.90
N ASP A 438 10.77 10.38 -12.14
CA ASP A 438 10.20 11.67 -12.55
C ASP A 438 8.81 11.90 -11.95
N VAL A 439 7.99 10.84 -11.79
CA VAL A 439 6.70 10.90 -11.07
C VAL A 439 6.91 11.32 -9.62
N PHE A 440 7.85 10.70 -8.90
CA PHE A 440 8.15 11.06 -7.52
C PHE A 440 8.63 12.51 -7.40
N LYS A 441 9.55 12.94 -8.27
CA LYS A 441 9.98 14.34 -8.27
C LYS A 441 8.83 15.31 -8.52
N ALA A 442 7.96 14.99 -9.48
CA ALA A 442 6.81 15.82 -9.79
C ALA A 442 5.84 15.93 -8.61
N ALA A 443 5.60 14.83 -7.87
CA ALA A 443 4.78 14.83 -6.67
C ALA A 443 5.39 15.72 -5.58
N LEU A 444 6.70 15.59 -5.32
CA LEU A 444 7.42 16.38 -4.31
C LEU A 444 7.48 17.88 -4.67
N GLU A 445 7.68 18.22 -5.94
CA GLU A 445 7.63 19.61 -6.42
C GLU A 445 6.27 20.29 -6.17
N LEU A 446 5.20 19.48 -6.14
CA LEU A 446 3.85 19.94 -5.83
C LEU A 446 3.52 19.96 -4.34
N GLY A 447 4.50 19.65 -3.47
CA GLY A 447 4.34 19.58 -2.02
C GLY A 447 3.66 18.30 -1.55
N GLY A 448 3.77 17.23 -2.33
CA GLY A 448 3.24 15.90 -2.05
C GLY A 448 4.25 14.95 -1.41
N THR A 449 3.95 13.65 -1.48
CA THR A 449 4.77 12.54 -0.98
C THR A 449 4.81 11.39 -2.00
N MET A 450 5.87 10.57 -1.93
CA MET A 450 6.06 9.42 -2.80
C MET A 450 5.17 8.22 -2.43
N SER A 451 4.60 8.19 -1.24
CA SER A 451 3.71 7.11 -0.80
C SER A 451 2.55 7.65 0.01
N GLY A 452 1.31 7.42 -0.49
CA GLY A 452 0.08 7.77 0.22
C GLY A 452 -0.33 6.70 1.23
N GLU A 453 -0.34 5.43 0.81
CA GLU A 453 -0.87 4.32 1.61
C GLU A 453 -0.11 2.99 1.48
N HIS A 454 0.73 2.80 0.44
CA HIS A 454 1.39 1.50 0.19
C HIS A 454 2.64 1.25 1.03
N GLY A 455 3.19 2.26 1.71
CA GLY A 455 4.47 2.18 2.39
C GLY A 455 5.67 2.34 1.44
N VAL A 456 6.83 1.97 1.93
CA VAL A 456 8.13 2.11 1.24
C VAL A 456 8.70 0.75 0.83
N GLY A 457 8.74 -0.20 1.75
CA GLY A 457 9.29 -1.54 1.55
C GLY A 457 10.70 -1.54 0.96
N ILE A 458 10.88 -2.35 -0.09
CA ILE A 458 12.09 -2.35 -0.92
C ILE A 458 11.91 -1.54 -2.21
N ALA A 459 10.67 -1.35 -2.66
CA ALA A 459 10.38 -0.71 -3.94
C ALA A 459 10.74 0.78 -3.93
N LYS A 460 10.40 1.50 -2.87
CA LYS A 460 10.62 2.94 -2.74
C LYS A 460 11.87 3.30 -1.93
N ALA A 461 12.50 2.36 -1.23
CA ALA A 461 13.71 2.59 -0.43
C ALA A 461 14.85 3.32 -1.19
N PRO A 462 15.11 3.05 -2.50
CA PRO A 462 16.11 3.79 -3.27
C PRO A 462 15.80 5.29 -3.45
N TYR A 463 14.54 5.67 -3.30
CA TYR A 463 14.05 7.04 -3.55
C TYR A 463 13.87 7.85 -2.27
N ILE A 464 14.00 7.25 -1.09
CA ILE A 464 13.89 7.94 0.22
C ILE A 464 14.69 9.27 0.27
N PRO A 465 15.93 9.33 -0.26
CA PRO A 465 16.69 10.59 -0.24
C PRO A 465 16.09 11.74 -1.07
N LEU A 466 15.05 11.49 -1.89
CA LEU A 466 14.34 12.55 -2.60
C LEU A 466 13.40 13.32 -1.68
N GLU A 467 12.82 12.66 -0.66
CA GLU A 467 11.80 13.22 0.23
C GLU A 467 12.32 13.46 1.64
N ILE A 468 13.06 12.50 2.20
CA ILE A 468 13.53 12.55 3.58
C ILE A 468 14.92 13.19 3.64
N THR A 469 15.05 14.26 4.45
CA THR A 469 16.35 14.91 4.64
C THR A 469 17.34 13.96 5.34
N PRO A 470 18.65 14.11 5.09
CA PRO A 470 19.67 13.24 5.71
C PRO A 470 19.57 13.19 7.23
N VAL A 471 19.32 14.32 7.88
CA VAL A 471 19.18 14.40 9.34
C VAL A 471 17.98 13.61 9.83
N ALA A 472 16.81 13.77 9.19
CA ALA A 472 15.61 13.01 9.55
C ALA A 472 15.81 11.48 9.32
N ALA A 473 16.46 11.10 8.23
CA ALA A 473 16.79 9.69 7.97
C ALA A 473 17.69 9.10 9.06
N GLU A 474 18.69 9.85 9.54
CA GLU A 474 19.56 9.40 10.64
C GLU A 474 18.79 9.23 11.96
N TYR A 475 17.82 10.11 12.27
CA TYR A 475 16.95 9.95 13.45
C TYR A 475 16.11 8.66 13.34
N MET A 476 15.51 8.39 12.18
CA MET A 476 14.72 7.17 11.94
C MET A 476 15.60 5.91 12.06
N LYS A 477 16.81 5.92 11.49
CA LYS A 477 17.78 4.82 11.62
C LYS A 477 18.24 4.63 13.06
N ALA A 478 18.41 5.71 13.82
CA ALA A 478 18.75 5.63 15.25
C ALA A 478 17.65 4.95 16.07
N ILE A 479 16.37 5.23 15.78
CA ILE A 479 15.22 4.53 16.39
C ILE A 479 15.30 3.02 16.06
N LYS A 480 15.46 2.67 14.78
CA LYS A 480 15.62 1.27 14.36
C LYS A 480 16.78 0.60 15.10
N LYS A 481 17.95 1.23 15.16
CA LYS A 481 19.14 0.71 15.81
C LYS A 481 18.96 0.53 17.31
N ALA A 482 18.24 1.44 17.97
CA ALA A 482 17.97 1.36 19.41
C ALA A 482 17.03 0.19 19.75
N LEU A 483 16.01 -0.06 18.91
CA LEU A 483 15.03 -1.12 19.14
C LEU A 483 15.47 -2.48 18.59
N ASP A 484 16.25 -2.51 17.52
CA ASP A 484 16.77 -3.73 16.88
C ASP A 484 18.29 -3.61 16.62
N PRO A 485 19.11 -3.72 17.68
CA PRO A 485 20.55 -3.52 17.56
C PRO A 485 21.26 -4.55 16.67
N ASN A 486 20.69 -5.75 16.53
CA ASN A 486 21.21 -6.81 15.67
C ASN A 486 20.66 -6.76 14.23
N ASN A 487 19.72 -5.85 13.95
CA ASN A 487 19.07 -5.68 12.65
C ASN A 487 18.52 -7.00 12.07
N ILE A 488 17.84 -7.77 12.94
CA ILE A 488 17.25 -9.06 12.55
C ILE A 488 15.80 -8.92 12.06
N LEU A 489 15.06 -7.91 12.51
CA LEU A 489 13.64 -7.76 12.20
C LEU A 489 13.45 -6.97 10.90
N ASN A 490 12.91 -7.64 9.91
CA ASN A 490 12.59 -7.13 8.57
C ASN A 490 13.73 -6.28 7.94
N PRO A 491 14.99 -6.79 7.92
CA PRO A 491 16.14 -6.00 7.47
C PRO A 491 16.04 -5.64 5.99
N GLY A 492 16.60 -4.45 5.62
CA GLY A 492 16.63 -3.95 4.24
C GLY A 492 15.30 -3.34 3.77
N LYS A 493 14.35 -3.05 4.68
CA LYS A 493 13.11 -2.32 4.39
C LYS A 493 13.25 -0.86 4.83
N ILE A 494 12.49 0.01 4.16
CA ILE A 494 12.47 1.48 4.34
C ILE A 494 13.81 2.11 3.97
N PHE A 495 14.91 1.67 4.56
CA PHE A 495 16.26 2.16 4.25
C PHE A 495 17.11 1.04 3.66
N LEU A 496 17.83 1.35 2.59
CA LEU A 496 18.83 0.41 2.06
C LEU A 496 19.94 0.21 3.08
N ASP A 497 20.37 -1.04 3.24
CA ASP A 497 21.56 -1.34 4.03
C ASP A 497 22.77 -0.61 3.46
N SER A 498 23.61 -0.07 4.31
CA SER A 498 24.91 0.46 3.90
C SER A 498 25.76 -0.70 3.33
N PRO A 499 26.62 -0.44 2.32
CA PRO A 499 27.46 -1.48 1.73
C PRO A 499 28.41 -2.17 2.70
N GLU A 500 28.53 -1.68 3.93
CA GLU A 500 29.52 -2.09 4.95
C GLU A 500 28.96 -2.93 6.10
N ASN A 501 27.69 -3.42 6.03
CA ASN A 501 27.13 -4.29 7.08
C ASN A 501 26.65 -5.63 6.51
#